data_2b415ca6763c7fe6741f2953cc444802
#
_entry.id   2b415ca6763c7fe6741f2953cc444802
#
_cell.length_a   1.000
_cell.length_b   1.000
_cell.length_c   1.000
_cell.angle_alpha   90.00
_cell.angle_beta   90.00
_cell.angle_gamma   90.00
#
_symmetry.space_group_name_H-M   'P 1'
#
loop_
_entity.id
_entity.type
_entity.pdbx_description
1 polymer ?
#
loop_
_entity_poly.entity_id
_entity_poly.type
_entity_poly.pdbx_seq_one_letter_code
_entity_poly.pdbx_strand_id
1 'polypeptide(L)'
;MKDGFIKVAAVTPDIEVGNTAYNTEQIIQCIGLAGKEDVRLLVFPELCISGYTCNDLFLQNILLEGCLEGLEQIRSASRTHDTLIVVGLPFLFHARLYNIAAVIYQGEVLG
;
A
#
# COMPACT_ATOMS: atom_id res chain seq x y z
N MET A 1 -10.43 19.25 -6.95
CA MET A 1 -11.04 18.73 -8.18
C MET A 1 -11.39 19.91 -9.07
N LYS A 2 -10.98 19.86 -10.32
CA LYS A 2 -11.14 20.96 -11.25
C LYS A 2 -12.02 20.51 -12.41
N ASP A 3 -13.04 21.29 -12.75
CA ASP A 3 -13.97 21.02 -13.86
C ASP A 3 -14.70 19.68 -13.76
N GLY A 4 -14.92 19.18 -12.55
CA GLY A 4 -15.61 17.92 -12.34
C GLY A 4 -14.79 16.68 -12.62
N PHE A 5 -13.48 16.81 -12.89
CA PHE A 5 -12.58 15.69 -13.19
C PHE A 5 -11.57 15.48 -12.07
N ILE A 6 -11.21 14.23 -11.83
CA ILE A 6 -10.11 13.85 -10.94
C ILE A 6 -9.12 12.99 -11.71
N LYS A 7 -7.84 13.16 -11.39
CA LYS A 7 -6.78 12.40 -12.00
C LYS A 7 -6.56 11.11 -11.20
N VAL A 8 -6.65 9.97 -11.87
CA VAL A 8 -6.53 8.64 -11.27
C VAL A 8 -5.33 7.94 -11.89
N ALA A 9 -4.57 7.22 -11.07
CA ALA A 9 -3.45 6.40 -11.55
C ALA A 9 -3.50 5.01 -10.94
N ALA A 10 -3.25 4.00 -11.76
CA ALA A 10 -2.97 2.64 -11.32
C ALA A 10 -1.50 2.39 -11.60
N VAL A 11 -0.75 2.01 -10.57
CA VAL A 11 0.71 1.92 -10.63
C VAL A 11 1.15 0.52 -10.26
N THR A 12 2.07 -0.03 -11.05
CA THR A 12 2.75 -1.29 -10.73
C THR A 12 4.19 -0.97 -10.38
N PRO A 13 4.53 -0.86 -9.08
CA PRO A 13 5.89 -0.57 -8.67
C PRO A 13 6.80 -1.78 -8.87
N ASP A 14 8.10 -1.55 -8.82
CA ASP A 14 9.08 -2.63 -8.80
C ASP A 14 9.01 -3.32 -7.43
N ILE A 15 8.73 -4.61 -7.43
CA ILE A 15 8.43 -5.36 -6.20
C ILE A 15 9.33 -6.58 -6.09
N GLU A 16 9.80 -6.85 -4.86
CA GLU A 16 10.49 -8.07 -4.51
C GLU A 16 9.61 -8.92 -3.59
N VAL A 17 9.41 -10.17 -3.94
CA VAL A 17 8.57 -11.09 -3.14
C VAL A 17 9.16 -11.25 -1.74
N GLY A 18 8.33 -11.03 -0.72
CA GLY A 18 8.72 -11.18 0.68
C GLY A 18 9.55 -10.05 1.26
N ASN A 19 9.97 -9.09 0.45
CA ASN A 19 10.77 -7.95 0.92
C ASN A 19 9.86 -6.74 1.18
N THR A 20 9.22 -6.74 2.34
CA THR A 20 8.23 -5.71 2.70
C THR A 20 8.85 -4.32 2.80
N ALA A 21 10.07 -4.20 3.32
CA ALA A 21 10.75 -2.92 3.45
C ALA A 21 11.04 -2.30 2.08
N TYR A 22 11.55 -3.10 1.14
CA TYR A 22 11.80 -2.65 -0.23
C TYR A 22 10.51 -2.26 -0.93
N ASN A 23 9.50 -3.11 -0.84
CA ASN A 23 8.21 -2.86 -1.49
C ASN A 23 7.53 -1.61 -0.95
N THR A 24 7.58 -1.41 0.37
CA THR A 24 7.04 -0.21 1.02
C THR A 24 7.75 1.05 0.52
N GLU A 25 9.06 1.01 0.41
CA GLU A 25 9.84 2.15 -0.09
C GLU A 25 9.46 2.50 -1.53
N GLN A 26 9.26 1.50 -2.38
CA GLN A 26 8.83 1.72 -3.77
C GLN A 26 7.43 2.35 -3.82
N ILE A 27 6.53 1.90 -2.95
CA ILE A 27 5.19 2.46 -2.86
C ILE A 27 5.26 3.93 -2.41
N ILE A 28 6.06 4.23 -1.40
CA ILE A 28 6.22 5.60 -0.90
C ILE A 28 6.79 6.52 -1.97
N GLN A 29 7.76 6.06 -2.76
CA GLN A 29 8.27 6.83 -3.88
C GLN A 29 7.20 7.14 -4.91
N CYS A 30 6.33 6.16 -5.21
CA CYS A 30 5.20 6.38 -6.13
C CYS A 30 4.22 7.41 -5.58
N ILE A 31 3.96 7.40 -4.27
CA ILE A 31 3.09 8.38 -3.63
C ILE A 31 3.66 9.79 -3.81
N GLY A 32 4.96 9.96 -3.62
CA GLY A 32 5.62 11.25 -3.82
C GLY A 32 5.51 11.76 -5.26
N LEU A 33 5.71 10.86 -6.22
CA LEU A 33 5.57 11.21 -7.65
C LEU A 33 4.12 11.55 -7.99
N ALA A 34 3.16 10.79 -7.47
CA ALA A 34 1.74 11.05 -7.68
C ALA A 34 1.34 12.42 -7.13
N GLY A 35 1.88 12.81 -5.99
CA GLY A 35 1.63 14.13 -5.41
C GLY A 35 2.11 15.25 -6.32
N LYS A 36 3.25 15.08 -6.98
CA LYS A 36 3.77 16.07 -7.94
C LYS A 36 2.92 16.18 -9.20
N GLU A 37 2.30 15.07 -9.60
CA GLU A 37 1.45 14.99 -10.79
C GLU A 37 -0.03 15.31 -10.50
N ASP A 38 -0.35 15.71 -9.27
CA ASP A 38 -1.69 16.05 -8.85
C ASP A 38 -2.69 14.89 -9.00
N VAL A 39 -2.23 13.67 -8.76
CA VAL A 39 -3.06 12.47 -8.77
C VAL A 39 -3.91 12.43 -7.50
N ARG A 40 -5.21 12.21 -7.64
CA ARG A 40 -6.16 12.21 -6.52
C ARG A 40 -6.53 10.82 -6.03
N LEU A 41 -6.41 9.81 -6.89
CA LEU A 41 -6.62 8.42 -6.54
C LEU A 41 -5.47 7.59 -7.09
N LEU A 42 -4.78 6.88 -6.22
CA LEU A 42 -3.63 6.08 -6.56
C LEU A 42 -3.89 4.64 -6.11
N VAL A 43 -3.93 3.71 -7.06
CA VAL A 43 -4.24 2.31 -6.81
C VAL A 43 -3.02 1.45 -7.11
N PHE A 44 -2.64 0.62 -6.15
CA PHE A 44 -1.54 -0.34 -6.27
C PHE A 44 -2.07 -1.75 -6.46
N PRO A 45 -1.26 -2.66 -7.02
CA PRO A 45 -1.68 -4.03 -7.24
C PRO A 45 -2.00 -4.78 -5.96
N GLU A 46 -2.75 -5.84 -6.10
CA GLU A 46 -3.02 -6.80 -5.05
C GLU A 46 -1.72 -7.31 -4.42
N LEU A 47 -1.68 -7.38 -3.07
CA LEU A 47 -0.53 -7.86 -2.31
C LEU A 47 0.78 -7.11 -2.58
N CYS A 48 0.71 -5.83 -2.96
CA CYS A 48 1.91 -5.08 -3.36
C CYS A 48 2.92 -4.89 -2.23
N ILE A 49 2.51 -4.87 -0.98
CA ILE A 49 3.44 -4.72 0.15
C ILE A 49 4.30 -5.99 0.32
N SER A 50 3.69 -7.16 0.20
CA SER A 50 4.41 -8.44 0.35
C SER A 50 5.01 -8.96 -0.96
N GLY A 51 4.53 -8.48 -2.10
CA GLY A 51 4.73 -9.06 -3.40
C GLY A 51 3.70 -10.15 -3.64
N TYR A 52 3.93 -11.33 -3.11
CA TYR A 52 2.97 -12.42 -3.12
C TYR A 52 3.04 -13.15 -1.78
N THR A 53 1.98 -13.88 -1.42
CA THR A 53 1.99 -14.66 -0.19
C THR A 53 2.95 -15.84 -0.30
N CYS A 54 3.75 -16.04 0.74
CA CYS A 54 4.55 -17.24 0.89
C CYS A 54 3.67 -18.35 1.47
N ASN A 55 3.89 -19.58 1.00
CA ASN A 55 3.16 -20.74 1.53
C ASN A 55 3.80 -21.29 2.81
N ASP A 56 4.91 -20.74 3.24
CA ASP A 56 5.63 -21.17 4.43
C ASP A 56 5.04 -20.47 5.66
N LEU A 57 4.39 -21.23 6.53
CA LEU A 57 3.74 -20.72 7.74
C LEU A 57 4.72 -20.04 8.71
N PHE A 58 5.94 -20.52 8.76
CA PHE A 58 6.95 -19.93 9.63
C PHE A 58 7.34 -18.53 9.19
N LEU A 59 7.48 -18.32 7.88
CA LEU A 59 7.83 -17.02 7.32
C LEU A 59 6.63 -16.05 7.32
N GLN A 60 5.42 -16.56 7.36
CA GLN A 60 4.21 -15.73 7.30
C GLN A 60 4.11 -14.74 8.46
N ASN A 61 4.48 -15.13 9.68
CA ASN A 61 4.39 -14.21 10.82
C ASN A 61 5.32 -13.01 10.64
N ILE A 62 6.55 -13.24 10.21
CA ILE A 62 7.50 -12.16 9.95
C ILE A 62 7.01 -11.29 8.79
N LEU A 63 6.49 -11.93 7.76
CA LEU A 63 5.94 -11.22 6.60
C LEU A 63 4.74 -10.36 6.98
N LEU A 64 3.83 -10.88 7.79
CA LEU A 64 2.64 -10.15 8.24
C LEU A 64 3.02 -8.95 9.10
N GLU A 65 3.97 -9.12 10.01
CA GLU A 65 4.48 -8.00 10.81
C GLU A 65 5.12 -6.93 9.92
N GLY A 66 5.91 -7.35 8.94
CA GLY A 66 6.52 -6.44 7.96
C GLY A 66 5.47 -5.69 7.15
N CYS A 67 4.38 -6.35 6.79
CA CYS A 67 3.29 -5.71 6.06
C CYS A 67 2.58 -4.65 6.91
N LEU A 68 2.33 -4.91 8.19
CA LEU A 68 1.72 -3.94 9.09
C LEU A 68 2.63 -2.74 9.32
N GLU A 69 3.92 -2.99 9.48
CA GLU A 69 4.92 -1.93 9.59
C GLU A 69 4.98 -1.09 8.32
N GLY A 70 4.96 -1.74 7.16
CA GLY A 70 4.92 -1.07 5.87
C GLY A 70 3.67 -0.23 5.70
N LEU A 71 2.51 -0.75 6.09
CA LEU A 71 1.26 -0.01 6.07
C LEU A 71 1.34 1.26 6.94
N GLU A 72 1.94 1.16 8.12
CA GLU A 72 2.14 2.30 9.01
C GLU A 72 3.04 3.36 8.37
N GLN A 73 4.10 2.95 7.70
CA GLN A 73 5.00 3.87 6.99
C GLN A 73 4.29 4.56 5.83
N ILE A 74 3.47 3.84 5.08
CA ILE A 74 2.67 4.39 3.98
C ILE A 74 1.66 5.39 4.53
N ARG A 75 0.98 5.04 5.63
CA ARG A 75 0.05 5.94 6.30
C ARG A 75 0.73 7.25 6.69
N SER A 76 1.90 7.16 7.28
CA SER A 76 2.67 8.34 7.67
C SER A 76 3.07 9.18 6.47
N ALA A 77 3.52 8.55 5.38
CA ALA A 77 3.91 9.24 4.15
C ALA A 77 2.72 9.95 3.49
N SER A 78 1.50 9.45 3.68
CA SER A 78 0.31 10.02 3.05
C SER A 78 -0.16 11.36 3.64
N ARG A 79 0.36 11.74 4.81
CA ARG A 79 -0.11 12.91 5.55
C ARG A 79 -0.07 14.21 4.77
N THR A 80 0.93 14.37 3.92
CA THR A 80 1.18 15.62 3.19
C THR A 80 0.64 15.59 1.76
N HIS A 81 -0.07 14.54 1.38
CA HIS A 81 -0.61 14.38 0.04
C HIS A 81 -2.12 14.36 0.03
N ASP A 82 -2.71 15.05 -0.94
CA ASP A 82 -4.17 15.04 -1.17
C ASP A 82 -4.49 13.93 -2.19
N THR A 83 -4.15 12.71 -1.82
CA THR A 83 -4.31 11.53 -2.66
C THR A 83 -4.92 10.40 -1.85
N LEU A 84 -6.00 9.82 -2.34
CA LEU A 84 -6.56 8.60 -1.79
C LEU A 84 -5.73 7.43 -2.29
N ILE A 85 -5.20 6.62 -1.39
CA ILE A 85 -4.26 5.56 -1.70
C ILE A 85 -4.91 4.21 -1.38
N VAL A 86 -4.83 3.27 -2.32
CA VAL A 86 -5.31 1.90 -2.13
C VAL A 86 -4.13 0.95 -2.29
N VAL A 87 -3.77 0.25 -1.23
CA VAL A 87 -2.64 -0.71 -1.22
C VAL A 87 -3.12 -2.08 -0.77
N GLY A 88 -2.53 -3.13 -1.34
CA GLY A 88 -2.85 -4.51 -1.02
C GLY A 88 -1.84 -5.15 -0.07
N LEU A 89 -2.33 -5.91 0.88
CA LEU A 89 -1.50 -6.67 1.81
C LEU A 89 -2.24 -7.89 2.36
N PRO A 90 -1.51 -8.93 2.79
CA PRO A 90 -2.13 -10.01 3.54
C PRO A 90 -2.39 -9.55 4.98
N PHE A 91 -3.50 -9.96 5.54
CA PHE A 91 -3.90 -9.57 6.89
C PHE A 91 -4.45 -10.77 7.64
N LEU A 92 -3.98 -10.98 8.86
CA LEU A 92 -4.45 -12.06 9.73
C LEU A 92 -5.54 -11.54 10.66
N PHE A 93 -6.73 -12.16 10.59
CA PHE A 93 -7.87 -11.77 11.42
C PHE A 93 -8.62 -13.03 11.85
N HIS A 94 -8.78 -13.21 13.16
CA HIS A 94 -9.43 -14.41 13.75
C HIS A 94 -8.85 -15.71 13.21
N ALA A 95 -7.51 -15.84 13.23
CA ALA A 95 -6.77 -17.01 12.76
C ALA A 95 -6.96 -17.34 11.27
N ARG A 96 -7.51 -16.41 10.49
CA ARG A 96 -7.62 -16.54 9.02
C ARG A 96 -6.79 -15.49 8.32
N LEU A 97 -6.17 -15.91 7.24
CA LEU A 97 -5.39 -15.01 6.38
C LEU A 97 -6.27 -14.48 5.27
N TYR A 98 -6.32 -13.16 5.17
CA TYR A 98 -7.08 -12.46 4.14
C TYR A 98 -6.15 -11.66 3.25
N ASN A 99 -6.51 -11.57 2.00
CA ASN A 99 -5.91 -10.63 1.06
C ASN A 99 -6.81 -9.39 1.04
N ILE A 100 -6.31 -8.28 1.58
CA ILE A 100 -7.11 -7.06 1.72
C ILE A 100 -6.51 -5.90 0.94
N ALA A 101 -7.36 -4.91 0.69
CA ALA A 101 -6.95 -3.62 0.18
C ALA A 101 -7.22 -2.58 1.29
N ALA A 102 -6.17 -1.89 1.70
CA ALA A 102 -6.30 -0.80 2.67
C ALA A 102 -6.46 0.52 1.94
N VAL A 103 -7.41 1.32 2.39
CA VAL A 103 -7.66 2.65 1.83
C VAL A 103 -7.11 3.69 2.80
N ILE A 104 -6.21 4.54 2.31
CA ILE A 104 -5.46 5.49 3.13
C ILE A 104 -5.66 6.89 2.58
N TYR A 105 -5.91 7.85 3.47
CA TYR A 105 -6.03 9.25 3.09
C TYR A 105 -5.51 10.16 4.19
N GLN A 106 -4.54 10.99 3.85
CA GLN A 106 -3.97 12.04 4.73
C GLN A 106 -3.67 11.56 6.16
N GLY A 107 -2.99 10.43 6.25
CA GLY A 107 -2.54 9.87 7.52
C GLY A 107 -3.56 9.01 8.24
N GLU A 108 -4.67 8.65 7.60
CA GLU A 108 -5.71 7.79 8.18
C GLU A 108 -5.97 6.57 7.31
N VAL A 109 -6.16 5.42 7.94
CA VAL A 109 -6.65 4.21 7.28
C VAL A 109 -8.17 4.24 7.37
N LEU A 110 -8.83 4.31 6.22
CA LEU A 110 -10.28 4.46 6.15
C LEU A 110 -11.03 3.13 6.04
N GLY A 111 -10.33 2.07 5.63
CA GLY A 111 -11.00 0.78 5.47
C GLY A 111 -10.17 -0.26 4.77
#